data_af74440e0135309ea32f0deafe2a9df9
#
_entry.id   af74440e0135309ea32f0deafe2a9df9
#
_cell.length_a   1.000
_cell.length_b   1.000
_cell.length_c   1.000
_cell.angle_alpha   90.00
_cell.angle_beta   90.00
_cell.angle_gamma   90.00
#
_symmetry.space_group_name_H-M   'P 1'
#
loop_
_entity.id
_entity.type
_entity.pdbx_description
1 polymer ?
#
loop_
_entity_poly.entity_id
_entity_poly.type
_entity_poly.pdbx_seq_one_letter_code
_entity_poly.pdbx_strand_id
1 'polypeptide(L)'
;HVPNVSVLLGSRSSDATVTSTANMVVLNSGNGQVSTISANRGTSVGVRGGKIVVNGKAIDSVVTLKPANSDAPFLFEGKGYRGGLTLRANNGKMMVINSVPLEDYLYGVVPQEVVPSWPAAALEAQAVAARTYALHTMEENKGKLYDVSTSTDHQVYNGVSGETQATTNAVNKTKGMVMLYNQRPINALFHSDGGGYTEDSVNVWGSDVPYLKGVKDFSTGTSTSNWTVTTSRQALESKLNAASKGVGKLKSIQLTPLGKPGQQTSDRGVSGRIKSATFIGTSGKTTVDGDSLRSIL
;
A
#
# COMPACT_ATOMS: atom_id res chain seq x y z
N HIS A 1 1.89 -24.58 -1.18
CA HIS A 1 0.78 -23.95 -0.45
C HIS A 1 0.80 -22.46 -0.75
N VAL A 2 -0.28 -21.92 -1.31
CA VAL A 2 -0.43 -20.47 -1.50
C VAL A 2 -0.82 -19.87 -0.14
N PRO A 3 -0.06 -18.91 0.42
CA PRO A 3 -0.39 -18.32 1.71
C PRO A 3 -1.64 -17.45 1.61
N ASN A 4 -2.37 -17.32 2.72
CA ASN A 4 -3.44 -16.35 2.87
C ASN A 4 -2.87 -15.02 3.37
N VAL A 5 -3.36 -13.94 2.83
CA VAL A 5 -3.10 -12.56 3.29
C VAL A 5 -4.23 -12.14 4.21
N SER A 6 -3.90 -11.58 5.36
CA SER A 6 -4.85 -11.01 6.31
C SER A 6 -4.93 -9.50 6.09
N VAL A 7 -6.02 -9.03 5.48
CA VAL A 7 -6.21 -7.63 5.08
C VAL A 7 -7.15 -6.93 6.05
N LEU A 8 -6.68 -5.92 6.76
CA LEU A 8 -7.55 -5.09 7.61
C LEU A 8 -8.46 -4.22 6.75
N LEU A 9 -9.77 -4.48 6.80
CA LEU A 9 -10.80 -3.66 6.14
C LEU A 9 -11.26 -2.48 7.00
N GLY A 10 -10.83 -2.43 8.26
CA GLY A 10 -11.17 -1.37 9.22
C GLY A 10 -11.79 -1.91 10.50
N SER A 11 -12.34 -0.99 11.30
CA SER A 11 -13.04 -1.32 12.56
C SER A 11 -14.43 -0.71 12.55
N ARG A 12 -15.39 -1.38 13.22
CA ARG A 12 -16.78 -0.95 13.32
C ARG A 12 -17.21 -0.86 14.78
N SER A 13 -17.92 0.22 15.13
CA SER A 13 -18.54 0.40 16.45
C SER A 13 -20.03 0.00 16.43
N SER A 14 -20.64 -0.10 15.25
CA SER A 14 -22.01 -0.54 15.00
C SER A 14 -22.05 -1.88 14.29
N ASP A 15 -23.23 -2.49 14.27
CA ASP A 15 -23.47 -3.72 13.52
C ASP A 15 -23.31 -3.47 12.01
N ALA A 16 -22.81 -4.47 11.32
CA ALA A 16 -22.61 -4.52 9.87
C ALA A 16 -23.34 -5.72 9.27
N THR A 17 -23.52 -5.72 7.95
CA THR A 17 -24.19 -6.81 7.23
C THR A 17 -23.21 -7.59 6.37
N VAL A 18 -23.30 -8.93 6.44
CA VAL A 18 -22.58 -9.88 5.60
C VAL A 18 -23.58 -10.71 4.80
N THR A 19 -23.31 -10.91 3.51
CA THR A 19 -24.07 -11.82 2.63
C THR A 19 -23.13 -12.59 1.72
N SER A 20 -23.58 -13.72 1.19
CA SER A 20 -22.88 -14.45 0.11
C SER A 20 -23.89 -15.20 -0.76
N THR A 21 -23.56 -15.43 -2.01
CA THR A 21 -24.36 -16.31 -2.90
C THR A 21 -24.22 -17.79 -2.54
N ALA A 22 -23.23 -18.15 -1.72
CA ALA A 22 -23.06 -19.49 -1.16
C ALA A 22 -23.42 -19.50 0.34
N ASN A 23 -23.74 -20.67 0.89
CA ASN A 23 -23.78 -20.84 2.33
C ASN A 23 -22.44 -20.45 2.94
N MET A 24 -22.48 -19.87 4.13
CA MET A 24 -21.27 -19.54 4.89
C MET A 24 -21.22 -20.34 6.20
N VAL A 25 -20.07 -20.92 6.49
CA VAL A 25 -19.82 -21.52 7.81
C VAL A 25 -19.33 -20.44 8.77
N VAL A 26 -19.80 -20.53 10.00
CA VAL A 26 -19.38 -19.66 11.12
C VAL A 26 -18.49 -20.47 12.03
N LEU A 27 -17.24 -20.05 12.19
CA LEU A 27 -16.21 -20.71 12.99
C LEU A 27 -15.90 -19.86 14.23
N ASN A 28 -15.69 -20.52 15.38
CA ASN A 28 -15.18 -19.87 16.59
C ASN A 28 -13.64 -19.71 16.54
N SER A 29 -13.04 -19.17 17.59
CA SER A 29 -11.59 -18.95 17.72
C SER A 29 -10.75 -20.25 17.60
N GLY A 30 -11.32 -21.41 17.96
CA GLY A 30 -10.70 -22.72 17.82
C GLY A 30 -10.94 -23.39 16.46
N ASN A 31 -11.47 -22.67 15.46
CA ASN A 31 -11.88 -23.19 14.16
C ASN A 31 -13.01 -24.26 14.23
N GLY A 32 -13.71 -24.37 15.34
CA GLY A 32 -14.92 -25.19 15.46
C GLY A 32 -16.11 -24.53 14.78
N GLN A 33 -16.82 -25.27 13.94
CA GLN A 33 -18.04 -24.78 13.31
C GLN A 33 -19.17 -24.66 14.37
N VAL A 34 -19.74 -23.47 14.50
CA VAL A 34 -20.80 -23.16 15.47
C VAL A 34 -22.16 -22.95 14.83
N SER A 35 -22.20 -22.57 13.55
CA SER A 35 -23.43 -22.43 12.77
C SER A 35 -23.14 -22.31 11.27
N THR A 36 -24.23 -22.28 10.49
CA THR A 36 -24.20 -22.01 9.05
C THR A 36 -25.16 -20.87 8.75
N ILE A 37 -24.78 -19.97 7.86
CA ILE A 37 -25.62 -18.92 7.29
C ILE A 37 -26.05 -19.38 5.90
N SER A 38 -27.33 -19.31 5.60
CA SER A 38 -27.85 -19.67 4.29
C SER A 38 -27.44 -18.67 3.22
N ALA A 39 -27.23 -19.16 2.00
CA ALA A 39 -26.97 -18.36 0.82
C ALA A 39 -28.01 -17.24 0.63
N ASN A 40 -27.58 -16.11 0.10
CA ASN A 40 -28.39 -14.92 -0.22
C ASN A 40 -29.15 -14.33 0.98
N ARG A 41 -28.75 -14.66 2.20
CA ARG A 41 -29.34 -14.12 3.43
C ARG A 41 -28.44 -13.09 4.09
N GLY A 42 -28.96 -11.87 4.29
CA GLY A 42 -28.30 -10.83 5.06
C GLY A 42 -28.12 -11.27 6.51
N THR A 43 -26.89 -11.18 7.01
CA THR A 43 -26.51 -11.60 8.37
C THR A 43 -25.92 -10.41 9.11
N SER A 44 -26.51 -10.07 10.24
CA SER A 44 -25.98 -9.02 11.11
C SER A 44 -24.80 -9.55 11.91
N VAL A 45 -23.72 -8.78 11.91
CA VAL A 45 -22.51 -9.03 12.72
C VAL A 45 -22.15 -7.78 13.52
N GLY A 46 -21.72 -7.97 14.75
CA GLY A 46 -21.36 -6.86 15.63
C GLY A 46 -20.53 -7.33 16.83
N VAL A 47 -20.31 -6.43 17.79
CA VAL A 47 -19.56 -6.72 19.01
C VAL A 47 -20.39 -6.32 20.25
N ARG A 48 -20.46 -7.20 21.25
CA ARG A 48 -21.12 -6.98 22.54
C ARG A 48 -20.33 -7.70 23.64
N GLY A 49 -20.00 -7.00 24.71
CA GLY A 49 -19.32 -7.61 25.87
C GLY A 49 -18.01 -8.33 25.53
N GLY A 50 -17.23 -7.79 24.59
CA GLY A 50 -15.95 -8.41 24.15
C GLY A 50 -16.10 -9.66 23.26
N LYS A 51 -17.33 -9.96 22.81
CA LYS A 51 -17.62 -11.08 21.90
C LYS A 51 -18.22 -10.59 20.59
N ILE A 52 -17.94 -11.29 19.53
CA ILE A 52 -18.60 -11.13 18.22
C ILE A 52 -19.99 -11.75 18.31
N VAL A 53 -20.96 -11.00 17.83
CA VAL A 53 -22.37 -11.39 17.77
C VAL A 53 -22.76 -11.60 16.31
N VAL A 54 -23.38 -12.73 16.02
CA VAL A 54 -23.88 -13.07 14.68
C VAL A 54 -25.39 -13.33 14.80
N ASN A 55 -26.22 -12.55 14.09
CA ASN A 55 -27.67 -12.59 14.17
C ASN A 55 -28.21 -12.59 15.62
N GLY A 56 -27.66 -11.71 16.46
CA GLY A 56 -28.07 -11.55 17.86
C GLY A 56 -27.47 -12.57 18.84
N LYS A 57 -26.78 -13.61 18.35
CA LYS A 57 -26.14 -14.62 19.21
C LYS A 57 -24.65 -14.29 19.40
N ALA A 58 -24.24 -14.09 20.66
CA ALA A 58 -22.82 -13.94 21.02
C ALA A 58 -22.11 -15.30 20.86
N ILE A 59 -20.94 -15.29 20.18
CA ILE A 59 -20.20 -16.51 19.85
C ILE A 59 -18.87 -16.52 20.60
N ASP A 60 -17.90 -15.71 20.17
CA ASP A 60 -16.53 -15.71 20.69
C ASP A 60 -15.87 -14.33 20.47
N SER A 61 -14.70 -14.10 21.05
CA SER A 61 -13.89 -12.89 20.80
C SER A 61 -13.36 -12.80 19.37
N VAL A 62 -13.22 -13.94 18.69
CA VAL A 62 -12.86 -14.07 17.28
C VAL A 62 -13.81 -15.02 16.58
N VAL A 63 -14.39 -14.59 15.47
CA VAL A 63 -15.29 -15.39 14.65
C VAL A 63 -14.86 -15.28 13.19
N THR A 64 -14.78 -16.40 12.48
CA THR A 64 -14.52 -16.42 11.04
C THR A 64 -15.76 -16.87 10.29
N LEU A 65 -16.15 -16.10 9.29
CA LEU A 65 -17.22 -16.39 8.34
C LEU A 65 -16.56 -16.78 7.00
N LYS A 66 -16.87 -17.97 6.51
CA LYS A 66 -16.21 -18.50 5.31
C LYS A 66 -17.24 -19.09 4.36
N PRO A 67 -17.30 -18.69 3.09
CA PRO A 67 -18.14 -19.34 2.11
C PRO A 67 -17.83 -20.85 2.01
N ALA A 68 -18.86 -21.68 1.95
CA ALA A 68 -18.71 -23.13 1.78
C ALA A 68 -18.13 -23.47 0.40
N ASN A 69 -18.42 -22.65 -0.60
CA ASN A 69 -17.73 -22.67 -1.90
C ASN A 69 -16.63 -21.59 -1.86
N SER A 70 -15.37 -21.99 -1.94
CA SER A 70 -14.20 -21.10 -1.88
C SER A 70 -14.15 -20.05 -2.99
N ASP A 71 -14.80 -20.33 -4.14
CA ASP A 71 -14.81 -19.42 -5.29
C ASP A 71 -15.92 -18.37 -5.20
N ALA A 72 -16.91 -18.60 -4.31
CA ALA A 72 -17.98 -17.63 -4.09
C ALA A 72 -17.48 -16.42 -3.27
N PRO A 73 -17.66 -15.20 -3.77
CA PRO A 73 -17.40 -14.03 -2.98
C PRO A 73 -18.44 -13.85 -1.88
N PHE A 74 -18.07 -13.13 -0.83
CA PHE A 74 -19.01 -12.59 0.15
C PHE A 74 -19.10 -11.07 0.02
N LEU A 75 -20.19 -10.50 0.45
CA LEU A 75 -20.38 -9.05 0.57
C LEU A 75 -20.27 -8.64 2.04
N PHE A 76 -19.42 -7.67 2.31
CA PHE A 76 -19.39 -6.97 3.60
C PHE A 76 -19.77 -5.52 3.35
N GLU A 77 -20.89 -5.08 3.97
CA GLU A 77 -21.46 -3.75 3.73
C GLU A 77 -21.62 -3.41 2.23
N GLY A 78 -22.04 -4.38 1.43
CA GLY A 78 -22.27 -4.23 -0.01
C GLY A 78 -21.02 -4.33 -0.88
N LYS A 79 -19.83 -4.40 -0.32
CA LYS A 79 -18.58 -4.62 -1.07
C LYS A 79 -18.22 -6.09 -1.13
N GLY A 80 -17.88 -6.58 -2.33
CA GLY A 80 -17.52 -7.97 -2.57
C GLY A 80 -16.05 -8.28 -2.28
N TYR A 81 -15.81 -9.42 -1.63
CA TYR A 81 -14.48 -9.91 -1.29
C TYR A 81 -14.39 -11.42 -1.52
N ARG A 82 -13.21 -11.90 -1.91
CA ARG A 82 -12.87 -13.33 -1.99
C ARG A 82 -12.35 -13.86 -0.65
N GLY A 83 -12.30 -15.16 -0.48
CA GLY A 83 -11.80 -15.79 0.74
C GLY A 83 -12.78 -15.76 1.90
N GLY A 84 -12.32 -15.44 3.10
CA GLY A 84 -13.12 -15.41 4.33
C GLY A 84 -13.04 -14.07 5.06
N LEU A 85 -13.94 -13.90 6.03
CA LEU A 85 -14.05 -12.72 6.87
C LEU A 85 -13.79 -13.11 8.32
N THR A 86 -12.72 -12.61 8.91
CA THR A 86 -12.42 -12.76 10.34
C THR A 86 -12.81 -11.48 11.07
N LEU A 87 -13.69 -11.63 12.03
CA LEU A 87 -14.17 -10.59 12.93
C LEU A 87 -13.52 -10.79 14.30
N ARG A 88 -12.92 -9.73 14.83
CA ARG A 88 -12.26 -9.77 16.14
C ARG A 88 -12.76 -8.64 17.02
N ALA A 89 -13.19 -8.99 18.23
CA ALA A 89 -13.47 -7.99 19.25
C ALA A 89 -12.16 -7.36 19.74
N ASN A 90 -12.06 -6.03 19.64
CA ASN A 90 -10.87 -5.29 20.04
C ASN A 90 -11.27 -3.91 20.58
N ASN A 91 -11.02 -3.66 21.86
CA ASN A 91 -11.30 -2.38 22.53
C ASN A 91 -12.74 -1.87 22.29
N GLY A 92 -13.73 -2.76 22.42
CA GLY A 92 -15.14 -2.42 22.24
C GLY A 92 -15.60 -2.24 20.79
N LYS A 93 -14.70 -2.39 19.82
CA LYS A 93 -14.99 -2.35 18.38
C LYS A 93 -14.81 -3.72 17.75
N MET A 94 -15.47 -3.92 16.63
CA MET A 94 -15.29 -5.09 15.76
C MET A 94 -14.21 -4.76 14.71
N MET A 95 -13.05 -5.37 14.84
CA MET A 95 -12.01 -5.34 13.81
C MET A 95 -12.40 -6.32 12.69
N VAL A 96 -12.35 -5.86 11.46
CA VAL A 96 -12.80 -6.58 10.27
C VAL A 96 -11.59 -6.92 9.41
N ILE A 97 -11.30 -8.20 9.23
CA ILE A 97 -10.12 -8.70 8.52
C ILE A 97 -10.58 -9.67 7.43
N ASN A 98 -10.21 -9.39 6.19
CA ASN A 98 -10.40 -10.33 5.08
C ASN A 98 -9.19 -11.28 5.01
N SER A 99 -9.43 -12.58 5.16
CA SER A 99 -8.44 -13.63 4.95
C SER A 99 -8.59 -14.20 3.55
N VAL A 100 -7.66 -13.89 2.66
CA VAL A 100 -7.79 -14.15 1.23
C VAL A 100 -6.52 -14.82 0.68
N PRO A 101 -6.60 -15.84 -0.20
CA PRO A 101 -5.42 -16.37 -0.88
C PRO A 101 -4.64 -15.27 -1.59
N LEU A 102 -3.31 -15.33 -1.55
CA LEU A 102 -2.43 -14.27 -2.08
C LEU A 102 -2.75 -13.91 -3.54
N GLU A 103 -2.99 -14.90 -4.39
CA GLU A 103 -3.31 -14.62 -5.81
C GLU A 103 -4.66 -13.90 -5.96
N ASP A 104 -5.66 -14.29 -5.17
CA ASP A 104 -6.98 -13.63 -5.15
C ASP A 104 -6.91 -12.20 -4.60
N TYR A 105 -6.02 -11.96 -3.62
CA TYR A 105 -5.71 -10.62 -3.12
C TYR A 105 -5.16 -9.73 -4.25
N LEU A 106 -4.26 -10.27 -5.07
CA LEU A 106 -3.65 -9.53 -6.18
C LEU A 106 -4.65 -9.15 -7.27
N TYR A 107 -5.73 -9.92 -7.47
CA TYR A 107 -6.79 -9.53 -8.42
C TYR A 107 -7.43 -8.18 -8.05
N GLY A 108 -7.55 -7.89 -6.75
CA GLY A 108 -8.09 -6.63 -6.24
C GLY A 108 -7.05 -5.51 -6.06
N VAL A 109 -5.74 -5.82 -6.10
CA VAL A 109 -4.63 -4.86 -5.92
C VAL A 109 -4.08 -4.38 -7.25
N VAL A 110 -3.67 -5.28 -8.14
CA VAL A 110 -2.95 -4.92 -9.37
C VAL A 110 -3.70 -3.89 -10.23
N PRO A 111 -5.02 -3.99 -10.43
CA PRO A 111 -5.76 -3.00 -11.22
C PRO A 111 -5.84 -1.61 -10.59
N GLN A 112 -5.45 -1.45 -9.33
CA GLN A 112 -5.38 -0.13 -8.66
C GLN A 112 -4.04 0.57 -8.90
N GLU A 113 -3.02 -0.19 -9.30
CA GLU A 113 -1.65 0.30 -9.48
C GLU A 113 -1.29 0.55 -10.95
N VAL A 114 -2.03 -0.03 -11.90
CA VAL A 114 -1.76 0.05 -13.33
C VAL A 114 -3.03 0.32 -14.12
N VAL A 115 -2.87 0.88 -15.32
CA VAL A 115 -3.98 1.02 -16.26
C VAL A 115 -4.17 -0.31 -16.99
N PRO A 116 -5.36 -0.94 -16.94
CA PRO A 116 -5.57 -2.29 -17.50
C PRO A 116 -5.32 -2.41 -19.02
N SER A 117 -5.31 -1.29 -19.75
CA SER A 117 -5.00 -1.24 -21.18
C SER A 117 -3.49 -1.16 -21.50
N TRP A 118 -2.63 -1.14 -20.50
CA TRP A 118 -1.18 -1.19 -20.71
C TRP A 118 -0.75 -2.53 -21.31
N PRO A 119 0.45 -2.59 -21.94
CA PRO A 119 0.99 -3.84 -22.48
C PRO A 119 1.02 -4.95 -21.42
N ALA A 120 0.71 -6.19 -21.83
CA ALA A 120 0.64 -7.34 -20.92
C ALA A 120 1.91 -7.51 -20.07
N ALA A 121 3.10 -7.28 -20.64
CA ALA A 121 4.36 -7.35 -19.91
C ALA A 121 4.46 -6.37 -18.75
N ALA A 122 3.87 -5.17 -18.87
CA ALA A 122 3.82 -4.19 -17.79
C ALA A 122 2.88 -4.66 -16.66
N LEU A 123 1.71 -5.21 -17.03
CA LEU A 123 0.77 -5.79 -16.05
C LEU A 123 1.39 -6.99 -15.33
N GLU A 124 2.10 -7.85 -16.04
CA GLU A 124 2.81 -9.02 -15.50
C GLU A 124 3.93 -8.59 -14.54
N ALA A 125 4.73 -7.59 -14.91
CA ALA A 125 5.77 -7.04 -14.04
C ALA A 125 5.18 -6.46 -12.75
N GLN A 126 4.07 -5.71 -12.85
CA GLN A 126 3.38 -5.18 -11.67
C GLN A 126 2.82 -6.29 -10.80
N ALA A 127 2.27 -7.37 -11.37
CA ALA A 127 1.79 -8.50 -10.60
C ALA A 127 2.91 -9.18 -9.80
N VAL A 128 4.11 -9.34 -10.39
CA VAL A 128 5.29 -9.87 -9.69
C VAL A 128 5.75 -8.92 -8.58
N ALA A 129 5.79 -7.62 -8.84
CA ALA A 129 6.18 -6.62 -7.84
C ALA A 129 5.19 -6.60 -6.66
N ALA A 130 3.88 -6.53 -6.93
CA ALA A 130 2.85 -6.52 -5.90
C ALA A 130 2.84 -7.80 -5.05
N ARG A 131 3.02 -8.97 -5.68
CA ARG A 131 3.13 -10.26 -4.99
C ARG A 131 4.33 -10.29 -4.04
N THR A 132 5.47 -9.83 -4.55
CA THR A 132 6.72 -9.80 -3.78
C THR A 132 6.61 -8.86 -2.58
N TYR A 133 6.05 -7.66 -2.79
CA TYR A 133 5.80 -6.69 -1.73
C TYR A 133 4.85 -7.24 -0.66
N ALA A 134 3.75 -7.89 -1.07
CA ALA A 134 2.81 -8.50 -0.14
C ALA A 134 3.48 -9.57 0.73
N LEU A 135 4.27 -10.47 0.12
CA LEU A 135 5.01 -11.50 0.85
C LEU A 135 6.04 -10.92 1.81
N HIS A 136 6.79 -9.90 1.39
CA HIS A 136 7.73 -9.20 2.26
C HIS A 136 7.01 -8.57 3.47
N THR A 137 5.91 -7.87 3.23
CA THR A 137 5.12 -7.25 4.31
C THR A 137 4.50 -8.28 5.26
N MET A 138 4.07 -9.44 4.75
CA MET A 138 3.60 -10.55 5.58
C MET A 138 4.70 -11.08 6.50
N GLU A 139 5.95 -11.19 6.01
CA GLU A 139 7.08 -11.60 6.85
C GLU A 139 7.38 -10.58 7.95
N GLU A 140 7.36 -9.28 7.62
CA GLU A 140 7.60 -8.20 8.59
C GLU A 140 6.49 -8.08 9.64
N ASN A 141 5.26 -8.40 9.26
CA ASN A 141 4.09 -8.33 10.14
C ASN A 141 3.74 -9.66 10.80
N LYS A 142 4.59 -10.67 10.67
CA LYS A 142 4.38 -11.97 11.30
C LYS A 142 4.12 -11.85 12.79
N GLY A 143 2.99 -12.42 13.24
CA GLY A 143 2.54 -12.34 14.63
C GLY A 143 1.68 -11.14 14.98
N LYS A 144 1.48 -10.20 14.05
CA LYS A 144 0.49 -9.13 14.20
C LYS A 144 -0.93 -9.64 13.89
N LEU A 145 -1.93 -8.82 14.18
CA LEU A 145 -3.34 -9.18 13.98
C LEU A 145 -3.75 -9.24 12.50
N TYR A 146 -3.01 -8.57 11.64
CA TYR A 146 -3.20 -8.56 10.18
C TYR A 146 -1.85 -8.28 9.49
N ASP A 147 -1.76 -8.66 8.22
CA ASP A 147 -0.54 -8.49 7.42
C ASP A 147 -0.50 -7.11 6.74
N VAL A 148 -1.61 -6.68 6.15
CA VAL A 148 -1.73 -5.43 5.39
C VAL A 148 -3.04 -4.73 5.72
N SER A 149 -3.10 -3.42 5.44
CA SER A 149 -4.34 -2.63 5.47
C SER A 149 -4.73 -2.21 4.05
N THR A 150 -5.95 -1.74 3.87
CA THR A 150 -6.45 -1.19 2.60
C THR A 150 -6.01 0.25 2.36
N SER A 151 -5.22 0.85 3.26
CA SER A 151 -4.72 2.22 3.15
C SER A 151 -3.50 2.31 2.23
N THR A 152 -3.14 3.54 1.86
CA THR A 152 -1.93 3.86 1.10
C THR A 152 -0.62 3.53 1.81
N ASP A 153 -0.69 3.16 3.11
CA ASP A 153 0.50 2.69 3.85
C ASP A 153 1.00 1.33 3.36
N HIS A 154 0.14 0.56 2.67
CA HIS A 154 0.47 -0.72 2.06
C HIS A 154 0.10 -0.72 0.58
N GLN A 155 -0.96 -1.44 0.20
CA GLN A 155 -1.46 -1.52 -1.17
C GLN A 155 -2.96 -1.28 -1.18
N VAL A 156 -3.45 -0.48 -2.13
CA VAL A 156 -4.89 -0.26 -2.29
C VAL A 156 -5.54 -1.57 -2.70
N TYR A 157 -6.52 -2.02 -1.91
CA TYR A 157 -7.26 -3.25 -2.15
C TYR A 157 -8.76 -2.98 -2.20
N ASN A 158 -9.37 -3.17 -3.37
CA ASN A 158 -10.79 -2.91 -3.62
C ASN A 158 -11.67 -4.16 -3.69
N GLY A 159 -11.11 -5.33 -3.35
CA GLY A 159 -11.85 -6.60 -3.46
C GLY A 159 -12.29 -6.87 -4.90
N VAL A 160 -13.42 -7.56 -5.04
CA VAL A 160 -13.95 -8.02 -6.36
C VAL A 160 -14.29 -6.85 -7.29
N SER A 161 -14.78 -5.73 -6.77
CA SER A 161 -15.18 -4.59 -7.59
C SER A 161 -14.02 -3.92 -8.33
N GLY A 162 -12.79 -4.14 -7.88
CA GLY A 162 -11.58 -3.63 -8.53
C GLY A 162 -11.03 -4.52 -9.64
N GLU A 163 -11.48 -5.78 -9.75
CA GLU A 163 -10.91 -6.77 -10.65
C GLU A 163 -11.14 -6.44 -12.13
N THR A 164 -10.13 -6.70 -12.97
CA THR A 164 -10.26 -6.63 -14.42
C THR A 164 -9.69 -7.90 -15.06
N GLN A 165 -10.24 -8.29 -16.21
CA GLN A 165 -9.77 -9.52 -16.90
C GLN A 165 -8.29 -9.43 -17.29
N ALA A 166 -7.83 -8.26 -17.75
CA ALA A 166 -6.45 -8.08 -18.20
C ALA A 166 -5.44 -8.28 -17.05
N THR A 167 -5.70 -7.66 -15.90
CA THR A 167 -4.83 -7.78 -14.72
C THR A 167 -4.94 -9.16 -14.06
N THR A 168 -6.12 -9.76 -14.02
CA THR A 168 -6.31 -11.15 -13.57
C THR A 168 -5.51 -12.13 -14.41
N ASN A 169 -5.51 -11.97 -15.73
CA ASN A 169 -4.68 -12.79 -16.63
C ASN A 169 -3.19 -12.63 -16.33
N ALA A 170 -2.73 -11.40 -16.08
CA ALA A 170 -1.32 -11.12 -15.73
C ALA A 170 -0.91 -11.77 -14.40
N VAL A 171 -1.75 -11.69 -13.38
CA VAL A 171 -1.55 -12.37 -12.09
C VAL A 171 -1.45 -13.89 -12.29
N ASN A 172 -2.39 -14.48 -13.04
CA ASN A 172 -2.41 -15.92 -13.29
C ASN A 172 -1.18 -16.39 -14.09
N LYS A 173 -0.77 -15.64 -15.11
CA LYS A 173 0.40 -15.96 -15.93
C LYS A 173 1.70 -15.92 -15.16
N THR A 174 1.78 -15.06 -14.15
CA THR A 174 2.96 -14.88 -13.28
C THR A 174 2.81 -15.57 -11.93
N LYS A 175 1.83 -16.46 -11.78
CA LYS A 175 1.53 -17.12 -10.51
C LYS A 175 2.78 -17.73 -9.86
N GLY A 176 3.00 -17.40 -8.58
CA GLY A 176 4.15 -17.86 -7.81
C GLY A 176 5.49 -17.22 -8.14
N MET A 177 5.57 -16.33 -9.16
CA MET A 177 6.80 -15.61 -9.48
C MET A 177 7.03 -14.47 -8.47
N VAL A 178 8.21 -14.46 -7.84
CA VAL A 178 8.61 -13.47 -6.84
C VAL A 178 10.07 -13.03 -7.05
N MET A 179 10.39 -11.83 -6.63
CA MET A 179 11.76 -11.31 -6.63
C MET A 179 12.40 -11.59 -5.26
N LEU A 180 13.56 -12.23 -5.28
CA LEU A 180 14.27 -12.62 -4.08
C LEU A 180 15.65 -11.96 -3.99
N TYR A 181 16.05 -11.63 -2.78
CA TYR A 181 17.41 -11.31 -2.41
C TYR A 181 17.81 -12.16 -1.19
N ASN A 182 18.91 -12.89 -1.28
CA ASN A 182 19.32 -13.83 -0.24
C ASN A 182 18.17 -14.78 0.18
N GLN A 183 17.45 -15.34 -0.80
CA GLN A 183 16.31 -16.27 -0.63
C GLN A 183 15.10 -15.72 0.12
N ARG A 184 14.99 -14.41 0.29
CA ARG A 184 13.84 -13.75 0.90
C ARG A 184 13.17 -12.81 -0.09
N PRO A 185 11.84 -12.67 -0.05
CA PRO A 185 11.14 -11.66 -0.83
C PRO A 185 11.71 -10.26 -0.55
N ILE A 186 12.03 -9.53 -1.60
CA ILE A 186 12.52 -8.16 -1.46
C ILE A 186 11.39 -7.21 -1.07
N ASN A 187 11.73 -6.07 -0.47
CA ASN A 187 10.80 -4.95 -0.38
C ASN A 187 10.66 -4.33 -1.78
N ALA A 188 9.72 -4.86 -2.56
CA ALA A 188 9.54 -4.54 -3.98
C ALA A 188 8.77 -3.22 -4.15
N LEU A 189 9.37 -2.11 -3.73
CA LEU A 189 8.80 -0.77 -3.88
C LEU A 189 8.71 -0.39 -5.35
N PHE A 190 7.63 0.31 -5.71
CA PHE A 190 7.39 0.80 -7.07
C PHE A 190 6.79 2.22 -7.03
N HIS A 191 6.86 2.90 -8.15
CA HIS A 191 6.32 4.24 -8.37
C HIS A 191 5.91 4.40 -9.84
N SER A 192 5.15 5.44 -10.16
CA SER A 192 4.60 5.64 -11.51
C SER A 192 5.65 6.10 -12.52
N ASP A 193 6.64 6.89 -12.11
CA ASP A 193 7.63 7.49 -13.01
C ASP A 193 8.92 7.81 -12.24
N GLY A 194 10.05 7.30 -12.70
CA GLY A 194 11.38 7.54 -12.13
C GLY A 194 12.04 8.82 -12.61
N GLY A 195 11.46 9.53 -13.58
CA GLY A 195 12.05 10.77 -14.12
C GLY A 195 13.37 10.55 -14.88
N GLY A 196 13.57 9.39 -15.47
CA GLY A 196 14.76 9.03 -16.25
C GLY A 196 15.86 8.31 -15.48
N TYR A 197 15.85 8.36 -14.14
CA TYR A 197 16.75 7.63 -13.27
C TYR A 197 16.14 7.44 -11.86
N THR A 198 16.16 6.24 -11.33
CA THR A 198 15.70 5.98 -9.96
C THR A 198 16.72 6.43 -8.93
N GLU A 199 16.39 6.45 -7.64
CA GLU A 199 17.29 6.91 -6.59
C GLU A 199 17.79 5.75 -5.72
N ASP A 200 18.99 5.89 -5.15
CA ASP A 200 19.49 4.97 -4.14
C ASP A 200 18.67 5.10 -2.84
N SER A 201 18.31 3.98 -2.23
CA SER A 201 17.55 3.94 -0.98
C SER A 201 18.21 4.73 0.15
N VAL A 202 19.52 4.74 0.23
CA VAL A 202 20.28 5.49 1.25
C VAL A 202 20.05 7.00 1.15
N ASN A 203 19.84 7.52 -0.05
CA ASN A 203 19.57 8.95 -0.27
C ASN A 203 18.14 9.35 0.07
N VAL A 204 17.22 8.38 0.17
CA VAL A 204 15.80 8.61 0.45
C VAL A 204 15.47 8.29 1.91
N TRP A 205 15.91 7.14 2.42
CA TRP A 205 15.53 6.65 3.75
C TRP A 205 16.70 6.47 4.71
N GLY A 206 17.93 6.84 4.29
CA GLY A 206 19.12 6.74 5.13
C GLY A 206 19.69 5.32 5.29
N SER A 207 19.04 4.30 4.72
CA SER A 207 19.50 2.91 4.77
C SER A 207 19.90 2.42 3.38
N ASP A 208 21.09 1.82 3.28
CA ASP A 208 21.58 1.26 2.04
C ASP A 208 21.01 -0.15 1.82
N VAL A 209 19.96 -0.26 1.01
CA VAL A 209 19.32 -1.52 0.64
C VAL A 209 19.95 -2.02 -0.66
N PRO A 210 20.63 -3.18 -0.67
CA PRO A 210 21.47 -3.61 -1.81
C PRO A 210 20.73 -3.74 -3.14
N TYR A 211 19.44 -4.05 -3.13
CA TYR A 211 18.61 -4.22 -4.32
C TYR A 211 17.78 -2.97 -4.67
N LEU A 212 17.85 -1.88 -3.87
CA LEU A 212 17.18 -0.60 -4.14
C LEU A 212 18.21 0.47 -4.50
N LYS A 213 18.90 0.25 -5.62
CA LYS A 213 19.89 1.15 -6.19
C LYS A 213 19.31 1.95 -7.35
N GLY A 214 19.86 3.14 -7.57
CA GLY A 214 19.52 3.95 -8.71
C GLY A 214 19.87 3.28 -10.02
N VAL A 215 18.91 3.22 -10.92
CA VAL A 215 19.06 2.65 -12.26
C VAL A 215 18.40 3.57 -13.29
N LYS A 216 18.85 3.47 -14.54
CA LYS A 216 18.23 4.19 -15.65
C LYS A 216 16.77 3.76 -15.79
N ASP A 217 15.88 4.75 -15.86
CA ASP A 217 14.47 4.57 -16.13
C ASP A 217 14.12 5.13 -17.50
N PHE A 218 13.17 4.47 -18.20
CA PHE A 218 12.76 4.83 -19.56
C PHE A 218 11.57 5.78 -19.59
N SER A 219 11.43 6.63 -18.58
CA SER A 219 10.39 7.67 -18.47
C SER A 219 10.59 8.75 -19.52
N THR A 220 10.16 8.51 -20.74
CA THR A 220 10.24 9.50 -21.81
C THR A 220 8.88 9.71 -22.47
N GLY A 221 8.53 10.98 -22.74
CA GLY A 221 7.34 11.32 -23.52
C GLY A 221 6.00 11.19 -22.77
N THR A 222 6.01 11.07 -21.44
CA THR A 222 4.78 11.14 -20.64
C THR A 222 4.35 12.59 -20.44
N SER A 223 3.06 12.82 -20.19
CA SER A 223 2.52 14.17 -19.90
C SER A 223 3.14 14.80 -18.66
N THR A 224 3.75 14.00 -17.78
CA THR A 224 4.40 14.41 -16.54
C THR A 224 5.92 14.55 -16.66
N SER A 225 6.51 14.25 -17.84
CA SER A 225 7.97 14.29 -18.05
C SER A 225 8.57 15.69 -17.87
N ASN A 226 7.79 16.72 -18.18
CA ASN A 226 8.21 18.12 -18.07
C ASN A 226 7.14 18.93 -17.35
N TRP A 227 7.51 19.49 -16.25
CA TRP A 227 6.63 20.39 -15.48
C TRP A 227 7.43 21.56 -14.92
N THR A 228 6.77 22.67 -14.68
CA THR A 228 7.37 23.88 -14.09
C THR A 228 6.43 24.45 -13.05
N VAL A 229 6.97 24.74 -11.88
CA VAL A 229 6.28 25.48 -10.83
C VAL A 229 7.08 26.74 -10.53
N THR A 230 6.41 27.89 -10.56
CA THR A 230 7.02 29.18 -10.25
C THR A 230 6.56 29.65 -8.87
N THR A 231 7.51 29.95 -8.01
CA THR A 231 7.26 30.50 -6.66
C THR A 231 7.97 31.84 -6.54
N SER A 232 7.27 32.88 -6.09
CA SER A 232 7.90 34.17 -5.83
C SER A 232 8.86 34.08 -4.66
N ARG A 233 9.89 34.96 -4.64
CA ARG A 233 10.83 35.04 -3.53
C ARG A 233 10.10 35.24 -2.20
N GLN A 234 9.13 36.15 -2.15
CA GLN A 234 8.36 36.45 -0.95
C GLN A 234 7.56 35.24 -0.45
N ALA A 235 6.94 34.49 -1.35
CA ALA A 235 6.22 33.26 -1.01
C ALA A 235 7.17 32.19 -0.44
N LEU A 236 8.35 32.04 -1.04
CA LEU A 236 9.36 31.11 -0.54
C LEU A 236 9.89 31.52 0.84
N GLU A 237 10.17 32.80 1.07
CA GLU A 237 10.56 33.35 2.39
C GLU A 237 9.48 33.05 3.44
N SER A 238 8.20 33.25 3.11
CA SER A 238 7.08 32.97 4.01
C SER A 238 6.99 31.48 4.35
N LYS A 239 7.14 30.59 3.36
CA LYS A 239 7.15 29.14 3.58
C LYS A 239 8.32 28.68 4.45
N LEU A 240 9.53 29.21 4.21
CA LEU A 240 10.70 28.92 5.04
C LEU A 240 10.51 29.42 6.49
N ASN A 241 9.95 30.61 6.68
CA ASN A 241 9.64 31.13 8.01
C ASN A 241 8.61 30.25 8.74
N ALA A 242 7.54 29.85 8.08
CA ALA A 242 6.52 28.97 8.64
C ALA A 242 7.11 27.60 9.09
N ALA A 243 8.13 27.12 8.38
CA ALA A 243 8.85 25.88 8.70
C ALA A 243 9.99 26.09 9.73
N SER A 244 10.12 27.26 10.34
CA SER A 244 11.24 27.62 11.23
C SER A 244 12.63 27.50 10.58
N LYS A 245 12.70 27.72 9.27
CA LYS A 245 13.90 27.70 8.43
C LYS A 245 14.21 29.07 7.81
N GLY A 246 13.62 30.13 8.33
CA GLY A 246 13.74 31.48 7.81
C GLY A 246 15.17 32.01 7.84
N VAL A 247 15.54 32.74 6.79
CA VAL A 247 16.87 33.40 6.64
C VAL A 247 16.75 34.91 6.44
N GLY A 248 15.62 35.50 6.75
CA GLY A 248 15.29 36.87 6.44
C GLY A 248 15.00 37.05 4.95
N LYS A 249 15.44 38.14 4.33
CA LYS A 249 15.32 38.34 2.90
C LYS A 249 16.27 37.40 2.16
N LEU A 250 15.74 36.53 1.32
CA LEU A 250 16.49 35.53 0.56
C LEU A 250 17.41 36.20 -0.47
N LYS A 251 18.70 35.88 -0.44
CA LYS A 251 19.71 36.37 -1.37
C LYS A 251 20.05 35.33 -2.44
N SER A 252 20.25 34.06 -2.04
CA SER A 252 20.62 33.00 -2.97
C SER A 252 20.25 31.62 -2.39
N ILE A 253 20.19 30.65 -3.29
CA ILE A 253 20.06 29.24 -2.97
C ILE A 253 21.32 28.55 -3.49
N GLN A 254 22.05 27.89 -2.58
CA GLN A 254 23.18 27.05 -2.95
C GLN A 254 22.68 25.63 -3.23
N LEU A 255 22.87 25.18 -4.45
CA LEU A 255 22.53 23.86 -4.93
C LEU A 255 23.46 23.55 -6.10
N THR A 256 24.07 22.39 -6.11
CA THR A 256 24.90 21.93 -7.24
C THR A 256 24.05 21.86 -8.51
N PRO A 257 24.53 22.37 -9.66
CA PRO A 257 23.86 22.21 -10.94
C PRO A 257 23.53 20.75 -11.22
N LEU A 258 22.46 20.49 -11.96
CA LEU A 258 22.08 19.14 -12.35
C LEU A 258 23.16 18.54 -13.24
N GLY A 259 23.77 17.45 -12.78
CA GLY A 259 24.77 16.68 -13.50
C GLY A 259 24.18 15.60 -14.41
N LYS A 260 25.03 14.72 -14.92
CA LYS A 260 24.60 13.55 -15.67
C LYS A 260 23.90 12.53 -14.73
N PRO A 261 22.85 11.82 -15.19
CA PRO A 261 22.26 10.73 -14.43
C PRO A 261 23.30 9.70 -13.96
N GLY A 262 23.16 9.19 -12.76
CA GLY A 262 24.12 8.31 -12.11
C GLY A 262 25.26 9.01 -11.36
N GLN A 263 25.36 10.35 -11.45
CA GLN A 263 26.37 11.14 -10.71
C GLN A 263 25.77 11.75 -9.45
N GLN A 264 26.34 11.38 -8.32
CA GLN A 264 25.97 11.93 -7.01
C GLN A 264 26.85 13.09 -6.60
N THR A 265 26.28 14.08 -5.91
CA THR A 265 27.01 15.17 -5.23
C THR A 265 26.67 15.18 -3.74
N SER A 266 27.20 16.13 -2.98
CA SER A 266 26.88 16.28 -1.56
C SER A 266 25.40 16.60 -1.34
N ASP A 267 24.75 17.34 -2.25
CA ASP A 267 23.41 17.86 -2.16
C ASP A 267 22.42 17.24 -3.18
N ARG A 268 22.91 16.36 -4.09
CA ARG A 268 22.06 15.61 -5.04
C ARG A 268 22.38 14.12 -5.01
N GLY A 269 21.33 13.32 -5.15
CA GLY A 269 21.42 11.87 -5.31
C GLY A 269 21.81 11.46 -6.73
N VAL A 270 21.96 10.15 -6.98
CA VAL A 270 22.32 9.57 -8.27
C VAL A 270 21.30 9.86 -9.38
N SER A 271 20.05 10.06 -9.01
CA SER A 271 18.97 10.46 -9.92
C SER A 271 18.97 11.96 -10.25
N GLY A 272 19.84 12.75 -9.60
CA GLY A 272 19.84 14.20 -9.63
C GLY A 272 18.84 14.86 -8.68
N ARG A 273 18.03 14.08 -7.95
CA ARG A 273 17.09 14.61 -6.94
C ARG A 273 17.84 15.32 -5.83
N ILE A 274 17.23 16.37 -5.30
CA ILE A 274 17.80 17.20 -4.23
C ILE A 274 17.76 16.42 -2.91
N LYS A 275 18.92 16.17 -2.30
CA LYS A 275 19.05 15.64 -0.93
C LYS A 275 19.03 16.76 0.09
N SER A 276 19.56 17.92 -0.26
CA SER A 276 19.53 19.14 0.58
C SER A 276 19.74 20.38 -0.27
N ALA A 277 19.26 21.53 0.21
CA ALA A 277 19.56 22.84 -0.38
C ALA A 277 19.88 23.84 0.72
N THR A 278 20.84 24.74 0.49
CA THR A 278 21.20 25.79 1.46
C THR A 278 20.66 27.12 1.00
N PHE A 279 19.81 27.71 1.82
CA PHE A 279 19.23 29.04 1.63
C PHE A 279 20.08 30.07 2.37
N ILE A 280 20.43 31.15 1.69
CA ILE A 280 21.24 32.25 2.23
C ILE A 280 20.43 33.54 2.16
N GLY A 281 20.33 34.23 3.28
CA GLY A 281 19.59 35.49 3.36
C GLY A 281 20.24 36.52 4.24
N THR A 282 19.49 37.58 4.59
CA THR A 282 19.98 38.69 5.40
C THR A 282 20.24 38.34 6.87
N SER A 283 19.57 37.30 7.39
CA SER A 283 19.67 36.85 8.78
C SER A 283 20.54 35.59 8.96
N GLY A 284 21.27 35.17 7.93
CA GLY A 284 22.13 34.00 7.97
C GLY A 284 21.87 32.98 6.86
N LYS A 285 22.21 31.74 7.14
CA LYS A 285 21.98 30.60 6.20
C LYS A 285 21.37 29.44 6.94
N THR A 286 20.55 28.63 6.20
CA THR A 286 19.98 27.38 6.68
C THR A 286 20.06 26.33 5.59
N THR A 287 20.37 25.10 5.95
CA THR A 287 20.30 23.94 5.04
C THR A 287 19.04 23.15 5.35
N VAL A 288 18.28 22.82 4.31
CA VAL A 288 17.01 22.09 4.40
C VAL A 288 17.19 20.78 3.62
N ASP A 289 16.88 19.66 4.25
CA ASP A 289 16.90 18.34 3.62
C ASP A 289 15.76 18.17 2.59
N GLY A 290 15.90 17.15 1.72
CA GLY A 290 14.98 16.93 0.61
C GLY A 290 13.52 16.66 1.03
N ASP A 291 13.31 15.93 2.12
CA ASP A 291 11.96 15.64 2.63
C ASP A 291 11.30 16.90 3.21
N SER A 292 12.05 17.67 3.97
CA SER A 292 11.59 18.96 4.47
C SER A 292 11.31 19.94 3.32
N LEU A 293 12.14 19.96 2.28
CA LEU A 293 11.88 20.76 1.06
C LEU A 293 10.57 20.39 0.39
N ARG A 294 10.28 19.10 0.23
CA ARG A 294 9.03 18.60 -0.34
C ARG A 294 7.81 19.07 0.44
N SER A 295 7.93 19.19 1.75
CA SER A 295 6.85 19.66 2.63
C SER A 295 6.70 21.18 2.64
N ILE A 296 7.80 21.92 2.40
CA ILE A 296 7.82 23.40 2.38
C ILE A 296 7.38 23.94 1.03
N LEU A 297 7.80 23.33 -0.08
CA LEU A 297 7.55 23.83 -1.45
C LEU A 297 6.28 23.28 -2.05
#